data_b78537e497299e8b960595fedaea6fe3
#
_entry.id   b78537e497299e8b960595fedaea6fe3
#
_cell.length_a   1.000
_cell.length_b   1.000
_cell.length_c   1.000
_cell.angle_alpha   90.00
_cell.angle_beta   90.00
_cell.angle_gamma   90.00
#
_symmetry.space_group_name_H-M   'P 1'
#
loop_
_entity.id
_entity.type
_entity.pdbx_description
1 polymer ?
#
loop_
_entity_poly.entity_id
_entity_poly.type
_entity_poly.pdbx_seq_one_letter_code
_entity_poly.pdbx_strand_id
1 'polypeptide(L)'
;MVLSRAIEEKLEPLISPEVIAHEFGIHHKTIYSWLYRTRTDLLPQLPQRGRKRRKYGSYREINTGWTKTAKSIHDRIELNLNWEGDTVRGNTKPKLLTHVERKSLYLVADLLPDGTAEAVQDKVSRSDITGTITYDRGSEFALWKMIERNTGALVYFADAYQPQQRGKNENTNGRLRRIYPKGFDFATISQRELNKVVWKMNHTPRKSLSWQTPCEVYERCCNSR
;
A
#
# COMPACT_ATOMS: atom_id res chain seq x y z
N MET A 1 -12.93 -31.67 -11.37
CA MET A 1 -13.04 -31.68 -9.89
C MET A 1 -11.73 -31.29 -9.18
N VAL A 2 -10.57 -31.82 -9.55
CA VAL A 2 -9.29 -31.52 -8.85
C VAL A 2 -8.88 -30.03 -8.97
N LEU A 3 -8.96 -29.45 -10.19
CA LEU A 3 -8.54 -28.06 -10.43
C LEU A 3 -9.45 -27.04 -9.72
N SER A 4 -10.76 -27.26 -9.66
CA SER A 4 -11.68 -26.36 -8.97
C SER A 4 -11.42 -26.32 -7.47
N ARG A 5 -11.13 -27.46 -6.85
CA ARG A 5 -10.77 -27.51 -5.42
C ARG A 5 -9.45 -26.80 -5.12
N ALA A 6 -8.44 -27.01 -5.97
CA ALA A 6 -7.16 -26.34 -5.83
C ALA A 6 -7.27 -24.79 -5.99
N ILE A 7 -8.20 -24.33 -6.87
CA ILE A 7 -8.50 -22.90 -7.01
C ILE A 7 -9.21 -22.37 -5.76
N GLU A 8 -10.18 -23.10 -5.19
CA GLU A 8 -10.89 -22.72 -3.98
C GLU A 8 -9.95 -22.53 -2.79
N GLU A 9 -9.04 -23.46 -2.58
CA GLU A 9 -8.06 -23.43 -1.48
C GLU A 9 -7.13 -22.21 -1.55
N LYS A 10 -6.92 -21.63 -2.75
CA LYS A 10 -6.08 -20.45 -2.97
C LYS A 10 -6.85 -19.13 -3.03
N LEU A 11 -8.19 -19.17 -3.06
CA LEU A 11 -9.00 -17.95 -3.08
C LEU A 11 -8.95 -17.25 -1.73
N GLU A 12 -8.41 -16.05 -1.74
CA GLU A 12 -8.34 -15.17 -0.57
C GLU A 12 -8.23 -13.69 -0.98
N PRO A 13 -8.53 -12.73 -0.09
CA PRO A 13 -8.59 -11.32 -0.43
C PRO A 13 -7.32 -10.72 -1.03
N LEU A 14 -6.15 -11.26 -0.70
CA LEU A 14 -4.86 -10.76 -1.22
C LEU A 14 -4.40 -11.46 -2.51
N ILE A 15 -4.94 -12.64 -2.83
CA ILE A 15 -4.63 -13.39 -4.05
C ILE A 15 -5.77 -13.22 -5.05
N SER A 16 -5.47 -12.60 -6.18
CA SER A 16 -6.47 -12.38 -7.23
C SER A 16 -6.59 -13.61 -8.13
N PRO A 17 -7.75 -13.82 -8.78
CA PRO A 17 -7.91 -14.87 -9.79
C PRO A 17 -6.86 -14.82 -10.91
N GLU A 18 -6.28 -13.65 -11.19
CA GLU A 18 -5.18 -13.52 -12.16
C GLU A 18 -3.90 -14.18 -11.67
N VAL A 19 -3.58 -14.09 -10.39
CA VAL A 19 -2.40 -14.75 -9.78
C VAL A 19 -2.59 -16.26 -9.81
N ILE A 20 -3.78 -16.73 -9.40
CA ILE A 20 -4.12 -18.16 -9.42
C ILE A 20 -4.06 -18.70 -10.85
N ALA A 21 -4.66 -17.98 -11.81
CA ALA A 21 -4.66 -18.38 -13.21
C ALA A 21 -3.25 -18.49 -13.80
N HIS A 22 -2.35 -17.58 -13.43
CA HIS A 22 -0.95 -17.64 -13.85
C HIS A 22 -0.26 -18.90 -13.33
N GLU A 23 -0.46 -19.23 -12.05
CA GLU A 23 0.14 -20.41 -11.43
C GLU A 23 -0.35 -21.73 -12.06
N PHE A 24 -1.63 -21.81 -12.40
CA PHE A 24 -2.21 -23.00 -13.03
C PHE A 24 -2.13 -23.02 -14.56
N GLY A 25 -1.51 -22.03 -15.21
CA GLY A 25 -1.39 -21.95 -16.66
C GLY A 25 -2.72 -21.78 -17.37
N ILE A 26 -3.76 -21.23 -16.73
CA ILE A 26 -5.10 -21.04 -17.29
C ILE A 26 -5.44 -19.55 -17.46
N HIS A 27 -6.47 -19.26 -18.26
CA HIS A 27 -6.89 -17.87 -18.42
C HIS A 27 -7.79 -17.43 -17.25
N HIS A 28 -7.54 -16.25 -16.66
CA HIS A 28 -8.26 -15.75 -15.49
C HIS A 28 -9.77 -15.63 -15.69
N LYS A 29 -10.25 -15.35 -16.91
CA LYS A 29 -11.69 -15.34 -17.23
C LYS A 29 -12.36 -16.69 -16.96
N THR A 30 -11.63 -17.79 -17.07
CA THR A 30 -12.16 -19.13 -16.76
C THR A 30 -12.52 -19.21 -15.27
N ILE A 31 -11.65 -18.71 -14.39
CA ILE A 31 -11.91 -18.68 -12.94
C ILE A 31 -13.09 -17.76 -12.63
N TYR A 32 -13.12 -16.53 -13.18
CA TYR A 32 -14.25 -15.63 -12.98
C TYR A 32 -15.57 -16.21 -13.48
N SER A 33 -15.59 -16.79 -14.69
CA SER A 33 -16.81 -17.40 -15.23
C SER A 33 -17.33 -18.54 -14.36
N TRP A 34 -16.44 -19.37 -13.87
CA TRP A 34 -16.78 -20.45 -12.95
C TRP A 34 -17.33 -19.90 -11.62
N LEU A 35 -16.69 -18.92 -10.99
CA LEU A 35 -17.15 -18.29 -9.76
C LEU A 35 -18.55 -17.67 -9.93
N TYR A 36 -18.78 -16.89 -10.97
CA TYR A 36 -20.05 -16.21 -11.18
C TYR A 36 -21.18 -17.14 -11.62
N ARG A 37 -20.88 -18.31 -12.20
CA ARG A 37 -21.91 -19.27 -12.66
C ARG A 37 -22.23 -20.35 -11.64
N THR A 38 -21.24 -20.84 -10.90
CA THR A 38 -21.38 -22.05 -10.08
C THR A 38 -20.98 -21.88 -8.60
N ARG A 39 -20.18 -20.87 -8.27
CA ARG A 39 -19.66 -20.67 -6.92
C ARG A 39 -19.79 -19.22 -6.45
N THR A 40 -21.01 -18.71 -6.51
CA THR A 40 -21.33 -17.35 -6.03
C THR A 40 -21.10 -17.17 -4.53
N ASP A 41 -21.10 -18.26 -3.77
CA ASP A 41 -20.74 -18.34 -2.35
C ASP A 41 -19.28 -17.85 -2.09
N LEU A 42 -18.39 -18.01 -3.06
CA LEU A 42 -16.98 -17.61 -2.96
C LEU A 42 -16.70 -16.17 -3.41
N LEU A 43 -17.67 -15.46 -3.98
CA LEU A 43 -17.49 -14.06 -4.41
C LEU A 43 -17.00 -13.11 -3.30
N PRO A 44 -17.38 -13.26 -2.01
CA PRO A 44 -16.84 -12.45 -0.94
C PRO A 44 -15.32 -12.60 -0.74
N GLN A 45 -14.72 -13.70 -1.17
CA GLN A 45 -13.28 -13.96 -1.10
C GLN A 45 -12.50 -13.24 -2.21
N LEU A 46 -13.19 -12.78 -3.26
CA LEU A 46 -12.57 -11.99 -4.32
C LEU A 46 -12.04 -10.65 -3.79
N PRO A 47 -10.97 -10.11 -4.39
CA PRO A 47 -10.38 -8.82 -4.02
C PRO A 47 -11.37 -7.67 -3.85
N GLN A 48 -12.42 -7.60 -4.67
CA GLN A 48 -13.45 -6.56 -4.58
C GLN A 48 -14.78 -7.07 -4.01
N ARG A 49 -14.83 -8.29 -3.48
CA ARG A 49 -16.03 -8.92 -2.90
C ARG A 49 -17.26 -8.79 -3.81
N GLY A 50 -17.10 -8.90 -5.12
CA GLY A 50 -18.17 -8.72 -6.11
C GLY A 50 -18.70 -7.29 -6.28
N ARG A 51 -18.10 -6.28 -5.62
CA ARG A 51 -18.58 -4.88 -5.69
C ARG A 51 -18.07 -4.15 -6.95
N LYS A 52 -18.94 -3.33 -7.55
CA LYS A 52 -18.58 -2.44 -8.67
C LYS A 52 -17.69 -1.29 -8.20
N ARG A 53 -16.72 -0.88 -9.03
CA ARG A 53 -15.81 0.25 -8.79
C ARG A 53 -16.61 1.57 -8.68
N ARG A 54 -16.38 2.36 -7.63
CA ARG A 54 -17.04 3.68 -7.45
C ARG A 54 -16.30 4.79 -8.20
N LYS A 55 -17.04 5.83 -8.65
CA LYS A 55 -16.47 7.06 -9.24
C LYS A 55 -15.92 7.99 -8.15
N TYR A 56 -14.94 8.80 -8.50
CA TYR A 56 -14.24 9.75 -7.63
C TYR A 56 -15.14 10.90 -7.12
N GLY A 57 -14.84 11.42 -5.90
CA GLY A 57 -15.46 12.58 -5.28
C GLY A 57 -14.48 13.74 -5.06
N SER A 58 -14.99 14.96 -4.81
CA SER A 58 -14.22 16.20 -4.61
C SER A 58 -13.79 16.42 -3.16
N TYR A 59 -12.64 17.08 -2.93
CA TYR A 59 -12.06 17.39 -1.61
C TYR A 59 -11.75 18.89 -1.47
N ARG A 60 -11.66 19.40 -0.22
CA ARG A 60 -11.26 20.79 0.09
C ARG A 60 -9.77 20.85 0.48
N GLU A 61 -9.12 21.93 0.06
CA GLU A 61 -7.72 22.20 0.36
C GLU A 61 -7.54 22.70 1.80
N ILE A 62 -6.58 22.13 2.53
CA ILE A 62 -6.20 22.59 3.88
C ILE A 62 -4.80 23.23 3.74
N ASN A 63 -4.75 24.56 3.75
CA ASN A 63 -3.51 25.30 3.64
C ASN A 63 -2.95 25.54 5.06
N THR A 64 -1.99 24.72 5.49
CA THR A 64 -1.31 24.84 6.76
C THR A 64 0.05 25.53 6.57
N GLY A 65 0.48 26.36 7.54
CA GLY A 65 1.68 27.21 7.42
C GLY A 65 2.97 26.47 7.03
N TRP A 66 3.15 25.19 7.45
CA TRP A 66 4.32 24.38 7.14
C TRP A 66 4.41 23.98 5.66
N THR A 67 3.30 23.94 4.94
CA THR A 67 3.27 23.59 3.51
C THR A 67 3.98 24.59 2.62
N LYS A 68 4.20 25.83 3.09
CA LYS A 68 4.94 26.87 2.35
C LYS A 68 6.42 26.54 2.13
N THR A 69 7.01 25.74 3.01
CA THR A 69 8.43 25.34 2.92
C THR A 69 8.60 23.90 2.41
N ALA A 70 7.51 23.21 2.14
CA ALA A 70 7.50 21.85 1.64
C ALA A 70 8.00 21.78 0.18
N LYS A 71 8.93 20.84 -0.08
CA LYS A 71 9.46 20.63 -1.44
C LYS A 71 8.38 20.02 -2.33
N SER A 72 8.23 20.55 -3.54
CA SER A 72 7.27 20.01 -4.51
C SER A 72 7.70 18.66 -5.06
N ILE A 73 6.71 17.80 -5.39
CA ILE A 73 6.96 16.55 -6.13
C ILE A 73 7.64 16.82 -7.49
N HIS A 74 7.44 18.01 -8.07
CA HIS A 74 8.06 18.39 -9.36
C HIS A 74 9.58 18.59 -9.24
N ASP A 75 10.09 18.87 -8.02
CA ASP A 75 11.51 19.01 -7.74
C ASP A 75 12.15 17.68 -7.33
N ARG A 76 11.35 16.58 -7.32
CA ARG A 76 11.82 15.27 -6.85
C ARG A 76 12.86 14.70 -7.79
N ILE A 77 14.03 14.39 -7.24
CA ILE A 77 15.06 13.61 -7.90
C ILE A 77 14.73 12.11 -7.82
N GLU A 78 15.06 11.35 -8.84
CA GLU A 78 14.96 9.90 -8.81
C GLU A 78 16.25 9.29 -8.25
N LEU A 79 16.12 8.56 -7.16
CA LEU A 79 17.20 7.80 -6.52
C LEU A 79 16.95 6.29 -6.70
N ASN A 80 17.83 5.46 -6.12
CA ASN A 80 17.65 4.00 -6.16
C ASN A 80 16.33 3.58 -5.51
N LEU A 81 16.01 4.17 -4.35
CA LEU A 81 14.76 3.93 -3.63
C LEU A 81 13.92 5.21 -3.61
N ASN A 82 12.66 5.06 -4.01
CA ASN A 82 11.71 6.15 -4.07
C ASN A 82 10.37 5.69 -3.49
N TRP A 83 9.99 6.25 -2.35
CA TRP A 83 8.84 5.83 -1.58
C TRP A 83 7.65 6.77 -1.74
N GLU A 84 6.46 6.20 -1.68
CA GLU A 84 5.21 6.93 -1.46
C GLU A 84 4.70 6.59 -0.07
N GLY A 85 4.48 7.59 0.77
CA GLY A 85 4.01 7.42 2.15
C GLY A 85 2.56 7.90 2.33
N ASP A 86 1.81 7.25 3.22
CA ASP A 86 0.42 7.60 3.54
C ASP A 86 0.01 7.06 4.91
N THR A 87 -1.08 7.57 5.46
CA THR A 87 -1.72 7.02 6.65
C THR A 87 -3.07 6.40 6.33
N VAL A 88 -3.33 5.20 6.87
CA VAL A 88 -4.59 4.49 6.71
C VAL A 88 -5.40 4.60 7.99
N ARG A 89 -6.50 5.35 7.94
CA ARG A 89 -7.36 5.60 9.10
C ARG A 89 -8.34 4.45 9.35
N GLY A 90 -8.52 4.10 10.64
CA GLY A 90 -9.59 3.25 11.14
C GLY A 90 -10.74 4.05 11.73
N ASN A 91 -11.46 3.46 12.69
CA ASN A 91 -12.53 4.11 13.49
C ASN A 91 -12.03 4.61 14.85
N THR A 92 -10.81 4.28 15.24
CA THR A 92 -10.14 4.65 16.50
C THR A 92 -8.92 5.52 16.27
N LYS A 93 -8.24 5.95 17.35
CA LYS A 93 -7.02 6.78 17.28
C LYS A 93 -5.87 6.10 16.54
N PRO A 94 -5.55 4.81 16.77
CA PRO A 94 -4.49 4.12 16.05
C PRO A 94 -4.72 4.12 14.53
N LYS A 95 -3.61 4.26 13.79
CA LYS A 95 -3.59 4.27 12.32
C LYS A 95 -2.50 3.35 11.80
N LEU A 96 -2.52 3.04 10.52
CA LEU A 96 -1.36 2.48 9.84
C LEU A 96 -0.60 3.60 9.14
N LEU A 97 0.71 3.60 9.29
CA LEU A 97 1.63 4.30 8.41
C LEU A 97 2.09 3.32 7.34
N THR A 98 2.02 3.69 6.09
CA THR A 98 2.43 2.85 4.96
C THR A 98 3.45 3.57 4.09
N HIS A 99 4.50 2.86 3.68
CA HIS A 99 5.45 3.32 2.69
C HIS A 99 5.57 2.26 1.60
N VAL A 100 5.38 2.68 0.36
CA VAL A 100 5.48 1.78 -0.81
C VAL A 100 6.63 2.25 -1.68
N GLU A 101 7.60 1.36 -1.92
CA GLU A 101 8.67 1.64 -2.87
C GLU A 101 8.11 1.59 -4.30
N ARG A 102 8.42 2.60 -5.11
CA ARG A 102 7.71 2.88 -6.38
C ARG A 102 8.01 1.89 -7.50
N LYS A 103 9.23 1.35 -7.57
CA LYS A 103 9.65 0.41 -8.61
C LYS A 103 9.26 -1.02 -8.26
N SER A 104 9.57 -1.45 -7.05
CA SER A 104 9.34 -2.80 -6.55
C SER A 104 7.93 -3.04 -6.03
N LEU A 105 7.19 -1.98 -5.67
CA LEU A 105 5.92 -2.07 -4.95
C LEU A 105 6.06 -2.70 -3.54
N TYR A 106 7.29 -2.72 -3.02
CA TYR A 106 7.57 -3.24 -1.68
C TYR A 106 6.91 -2.36 -0.63
N LEU A 107 6.20 -2.98 0.30
CA LEU A 107 5.44 -2.32 1.35
C LEU A 107 6.16 -2.43 2.69
N VAL A 108 6.33 -1.30 3.35
CA VAL A 108 6.59 -1.21 4.79
C VAL A 108 5.35 -0.64 5.45
N ALA A 109 4.88 -1.25 6.53
CA ALA A 109 3.71 -0.74 7.25
C ALA A 109 3.87 -0.89 8.76
N ASP A 110 3.47 0.17 9.47
CA ASP A 110 3.61 0.29 10.90
C ASP A 110 2.32 0.73 11.58
N LEU A 111 2.07 0.21 12.78
CA LEU A 111 1.03 0.72 13.66
C LEU A 111 1.51 2.01 14.33
N LEU A 112 0.70 3.05 14.23
CA LEU A 112 0.85 4.30 14.97
C LEU A 112 -0.15 4.33 16.12
N PRO A 113 0.24 4.84 17.31
CA PRO A 113 -0.70 5.02 18.43
C PRO A 113 -1.80 6.03 18.10
N ASP A 114 -1.49 6.98 17.22
CA ASP A 114 -2.40 7.99 16.70
C ASP A 114 -1.89 8.54 15.35
N GLY A 115 -2.48 9.62 14.87
CA GLY A 115 -2.07 10.24 13.59
C GLY A 115 -1.38 11.58 13.78
N THR A 116 -0.64 11.76 14.87
CA THR A 116 0.16 12.98 15.11
C THR A 116 1.42 12.99 14.25
N ALA A 117 1.94 14.18 14.01
CA ALA A 117 3.19 14.33 13.27
C ALA A 117 4.38 13.74 14.03
N GLU A 118 4.34 13.79 15.36
CA GLU A 118 5.33 13.22 16.27
C GLU A 118 5.37 11.70 16.15
N ALA A 119 4.21 11.03 16.14
CA ALA A 119 4.13 9.58 16.00
C ALA A 119 4.67 9.11 14.64
N VAL A 120 4.34 9.83 13.56
CA VAL A 120 4.87 9.55 12.22
C VAL A 120 6.38 9.78 12.18
N GLN A 121 6.86 10.92 12.66
CA GLN A 121 8.28 11.27 12.65
C GLN A 121 9.12 10.26 13.45
N ASP A 122 8.69 9.92 14.67
CA ASP A 122 9.38 8.93 15.50
C ASP A 122 9.48 7.57 14.78
N LYS A 123 8.39 7.13 14.19
CA LYS A 123 8.35 5.83 13.51
C LYS A 123 9.23 5.77 12.26
N VAL A 124 9.15 6.81 11.42
CA VAL A 124 9.98 6.87 10.19
C VAL A 124 11.45 7.01 10.53
N SER A 125 11.80 7.80 11.57
CA SER A 125 13.18 8.00 12.00
C SER A 125 13.87 6.72 12.51
N ARG A 126 13.10 5.71 12.89
CA ARG A 126 13.60 4.39 13.33
C ARG A 126 13.54 3.33 12.23
N SER A 127 13.11 3.69 11.03
CA SER A 127 13.04 2.78 9.90
C SER A 127 14.31 2.85 9.04
N ASP A 128 14.52 1.82 8.22
CA ASP A 128 15.61 1.77 7.24
C ASP A 128 15.24 2.45 5.90
N ILE A 129 14.23 3.32 5.91
CA ILE A 129 13.78 4.04 4.72
C ILE A 129 14.80 5.09 4.34
N THR A 130 15.38 4.93 3.14
CA THR A 130 16.36 5.85 2.53
C THR A 130 15.91 6.28 1.14
N GLY A 131 16.61 7.24 0.54
CA GLY A 131 16.28 7.73 -0.81
C GLY A 131 15.29 8.88 -0.79
N THR A 132 14.19 8.80 -1.54
CA THR A 132 13.16 9.85 -1.54
C THR A 132 11.85 9.33 -0.95
N ILE A 133 11.10 10.19 -0.27
CA ILE A 133 9.76 9.90 0.23
C ILE A 133 8.80 10.96 -0.30
N THR A 134 7.67 10.55 -0.86
CA THR A 134 6.60 11.46 -1.29
C THR A 134 5.37 11.28 -0.41
N TYR A 135 4.97 12.35 0.29
CA TYR A 135 3.74 12.41 1.09
C TYR A 135 2.67 13.29 0.42
N ASP A 136 1.44 13.24 0.95
CA ASP A 136 0.48 14.31 0.72
C ASP A 136 0.72 15.47 1.72
N ARG A 137 -0.11 16.52 1.60
CA ARG A 137 -0.03 17.68 2.47
C ARG A 137 -0.82 17.49 3.79
N GLY A 138 -0.93 16.25 4.28
CA GLY A 138 -1.54 15.95 5.58
C GLY A 138 -0.74 16.53 6.73
N SER A 139 -1.43 16.98 7.78
CA SER A 139 -0.81 17.55 9.00
C SER A 139 0.08 16.54 9.73
N GLU A 140 -0.18 15.26 9.56
CA GLU A 140 0.63 14.16 10.08
C GLU A 140 2.07 14.11 9.54
N PHE A 141 2.35 14.81 8.44
CA PHE A 141 3.68 14.90 7.84
C PHE A 141 4.36 16.26 8.09
N ALA A 142 3.83 17.08 9.00
CA ALA A 142 4.34 18.43 9.28
C ALA A 142 5.79 18.45 9.81
N LEU A 143 6.24 17.37 10.45
CA LEU A 143 7.62 17.23 10.96
C LEU A 143 8.59 16.62 9.93
N TRP A 144 8.31 16.75 8.64
CA TRP A 144 9.11 16.19 7.55
C TRP A 144 10.60 16.58 7.58
N LYS A 145 10.95 17.81 8.04
CA LYS A 145 12.34 18.24 8.17
C LYS A 145 13.10 17.40 9.21
N MET A 146 12.42 16.95 10.26
CA MET A 146 13.00 16.04 11.24
C MET A 146 13.19 14.65 10.67
N ILE A 147 12.24 14.19 9.83
CA ILE A 147 12.39 12.92 9.11
C ILE A 147 13.62 12.98 8.20
N GLU A 148 13.78 14.03 7.38
CA GLU A 148 14.99 14.21 6.54
C GLU A 148 16.27 14.19 7.37
N ARG A 149 16.30 14.93 8.47
CA ARG A 149 17.48 15.02 9.36
C ARG A 149 17.87 13.67 9.96
N ASN A 150 16.87 12.87 10.36
CA ASN A 150 17.13 11.64 11.10
C ASN A 150 17.40 10.44 10.18
N THR A 151 16.82 10.42 8.96
CA THR A 151 16.95 9.30 8.03
C THR A 151 17.91 9.57 6.87
N GLY A 152 18.19 10.84 6.57
CA GLY A 152 18.90 11.24 5.35
C GLY A 152 18.03 11.10 4.07
N ALA A 153 16.77 10.67 4.16
CA ALA A 153 15.87 10.64 3.04
C ALA A 153 15.42 12.06 2.65
N LEU A 154 15.16 12.28 1.37
CA LEU A 154 14.63 13.54 0.87
C LEU A 154 13.10 13.47 0.80
N VAL A 155 12.40 14.39 1.45
CA VAL A 155 10.94 14.41 1.53
C VAL A 155 10.34 15.40 0.54
N TYR A 156 9.38 14.95 -0.25
CA TYR A 156 8.63 15.73 -1.23
C TYR A 156 7.13 15.62 -0.99
N PHE A 157 6.38 16.58 -1.49
CA PHE A 157 4.93 16.62 -1.31
C PHE A 157 4.20 16.65 -2.64
N ALA A 158 3.21 15.77 -2.76
CA ALA A 158 2.30 15.77 -3.90
C ALA A 158 1.46 17.07 -3.93
N ASP A 159 1.04 17.43 -5.13
CA ASP A 159 0.11 18.54 -5.29
C ASP A 159 -1.24 18.20 -4.68
N ALA A 160 -1.92 19.24 -4.22
CA ALA A 160 -3.29 19.09 -3.75
C ALA A 160 -4.17 18.56 -4.92
N TYR A 161 -5.08 17.62 -4.58
CA TYR A 161 -6.02 17.03 -5.55
C TYR A 161 -5.40 16.21 -6.70
N GLN A 162 -4.14 15.81 -6.61
CA GLN A 162 -3.45 14.98 -7.61
C GLN A 162 -3.15 13.56 -7.08
N PRO A 163 -4.16 12.72 -6.77
CA PRO A 163 -3.95 11.40 -6.19
C PRO A 163 -3.11 10.47 -7.09
N GLN A 164 -3.14 10.69 -8.42
CA GLN A 164 -2.32 9.93 -9.37
C GLN A 164 -0.81 10.06 -9.12
N GLN A 165 -0.37 11.14 -8.48
CA GLN A 165 1.04 11.34 -8.11
C GLN A 165 1.52 10.36 -7.03
N ARG A 166 0.58 9.71 -6.29
CA ARG A 166 0.83 8.68 -5.28
C ARG A 166 0.04 7.38 -5.57
N GLY A 167 -0.12 7.06 -6.84
CA GLY A 167 -0.96 5.94 -7.28
C GLY A 167 -0.48 4.57 -6.81
N LYS A 168 0.81 4.40 -6.50
CA LYS A 168 1.35 3.14 -5.97
C LYS A 168 0.87 2.90 -4.55
N ASN A 169 0.92 3.93 -3.71
CA ASN A 169 0.44 3.86 -2.34
C ASN A 169 -1.08 3.67 -2.29
N GLU A 170 -1.85 4.44 -3.08
CA GLU A 170 -3.31 4.30 -3.16
C GLU A 170 -3.71 2.86 -3.53
N ASN A 171 -3.07 2.27 -4.54
CA ASN A 171 -3.34 0.89 -4.95
C ASN A 171 -3.00 -0.11 -3.83
N THR A 172 -1.86 0.07 -3.16
CA THR A 172 -1.41 -0.81 -2.07
C THR A 172 -2.31 -0.69 -0.85
N ASN A 173 -2.71 0.54 -0.46
CA ASN A 173 -3.68 0.78 0.59
C ASN A 173 -5.05 0.18 0.24
N GLY A 174 -5.45 0.22 -1.04
CA GLY A 174 -6.65 -0.48 -1.52
C GLY A 174 -6.59 -2.01 -1.33
N ARG A 175 -5.40 -2.61 -1.38
CA ARG A 175 -5.18 -4.03 -1.07
C ARG A 175 -5.22 -4.29 0.42
N LEU A 176 -4.57 -3.45 1.25
CA LEU A 176 -4.67 -3.53 2.71
C LEU A 176 -6.12 -3.43 3.19
N ARG A 177 -6.93 -2.61 2.52
CA ARG A 177 -8.36 -2.46 2.82
C ARG A 177 -9.21 -3.71 2.54
N ARG A 178 -8.68 -4.72 1.88
CA ARG A 178 -9.35 -6.03 1.74
C ARG A 178 -9.29 -6.84 3.03
N ILE A 179 -8.21 -6.67 3.80
CA ILE A 179 -8.02 -7.28 5.12
C ILE A 179 -8.55 -6.35 6.21
N TYR A 180 -8.21 -5.07 6.14
CA TYR A 180 -8.58 -4.03 7.10
C TYR A 180 -9.57 -3.05 6.44
N PRO A 181 -10.89 -3.36 6.39
CA PRO A 181 -11.88 -2.51 5.73
C PRO A 181 -11.98 -1.13 6.38
N LYS A 182 -12.68 -0.20 5.71
CA LYS A 182 -12.98 1.11 6.29
C LYS A 182 -13.73 0.92 7.61
N GLY A 183 -13.30 1.64 8.66
CA GLY A 183 -13.88 1.50 10.00
C GLY A 183 -13.25 0.35 10.82
N PHE A 184 -12.24 -0.34 10.31
CA PHE A 184 -11.51 -1.33 11.09
C PHE A 184 -10.82 -0.68 12.30
N ASP A 185 -10.87 -1.36 13.45
CA ASP A 185 -10.20 -0.89 14.67
C ASP A 185 -8.73 -1.39 14.72
N PHE A 186 -7.79 -0.50 14.45
CA PHE A 186 -6.38 -0.83 14.49
C PHE A 186 -5.83 -1.03 15.91
N ALA A 187 -6.59 -0.71 16.97
CA ALA A 187 -6.21 -1.03 18.34
C ALA A 187 -6.32 -2.54 18.63
N THR A 188 -7.04 -3.30 17.82
CA THR A 188 -7.28 -4.73 18.02
C THR A 188 -6.19 -5.63 17.45
N ILE A 189 -5.21 -5.08 16.74
CA ILE A 189 -4.12 -5.86 16.15
C ILE A 189 -2.77 -5.44 16.70
N SER A 190 -1.84 -6.37 16.74
CA SER A 190 -0.44 -6.14 17.05
C SER A 190 0.38 -5.83 15.78
N GLN A 191 1.55 -5.20 15.96
CA GLN A 191 2.52 -5.03 14.87
C GLN A 191 2.91 -6.39 14.25
N ARG A 192 2.99 -7.46 15.06
CA ARG A 192 3.31 -8.81 14.57
C ARG A 192 2.25 -9.35 13.61
N GLU A 193 0.98 -9.10 13.88
CA GLU A 193 -0.13 -9.50 12.97
C GLU A 193 -0.12 -8.67 11.70
N LEU A 194 0.11 -7.37 11.80
CA LEU A 194 0.30 -6.51 10.63
C LEU A 194 1.47 -7.01 9.76
N ASN A 195 2.61 -7.36 10.38
CA ASN A 195 3.79 -7.85 9.67
C ASN A 195 3.51 -9.12 8.88
N LYS A 196 2.65 -10.03 9.37
CA LYS A 196 2.23 -11.22 8.60
C LYS A 196 1.50 -10.85 7.31
N VAL A 197 0.62 -9.86 7.38
CA VAL A 197 -0.11 -9.36 6.21
C VAL A 197 0.84 -8.67 5.23
N VAL A 198 1.74 -7.82 5.72
CA VAL A 198 2.77 -7.14 4.93
C VAL A 198 3.68 -8.14 4.24
N TRP A 199 4.16 -9.15 4.98
CA TRP A 199 4.98 -10.22 4.43
C TRP A 199 4.27 -10.92 3.26
N LYS A 200 3.01 -11.30 3.45
CA LYS A 200 2.21 -11.94 2.39
C LYS A 200 2.04 -11.04 1.17
N MET A 201 1.81 -9.74 1.39
CA MET A 201 1.69 -8.77 0.29
C MET A 201 3.00 -8.63 -0.50
N ASN A 202 4.14 -8.65 0.18
CA ASN A 202 5.46 -8.52 -0.42
C ASN A 202 5.92 -9.80 -1.14
N HIS A 203 5.38 -10.97 -0.77
CA HIS A 203 5.67 -12.27 -1.38
C HIS A 203 4.60 -12.75 -2.36
N THR A 204 3.59 -11.92 -2.66
CA THR A 204 2.58 -12.25 -3.68
C THR A 204 3.02 -11.70 -5.04
N PRO A 205 3.14 -12.53 -6.09
CA PRO A 205 3.54 -12.10 -7.43
C PRO A 205 2.62 -11.00 -7.99
N ARG A 206 3.21 -10.08 -8.76
CA ARG A 206 2.51 -8.95 -9.38
C ARG A 206 2.63 -9.01 -10.90
N LYS A 207 1.51 -8.96 -11.59
CA LYS A 207 1.52 -8.87 -13.07
C LYS A 207 2.32 -7.66 -13.56
N SER A 208 2.21 -6.51 -12.85
CA SER A 208 2.98 -5.29 -13.15
C SER A 208 4.49 -5.39 -12.91
N LEU A 209 4.94 -6.43 -12.23
CA LEU A 209 6.35 -6.76 -12.00
C LEU A 209 6.76 -8.01 -12.81
N SER A 210 6.08 -8.28 -13.94
CA SER A 210 6.33 -9.49 -14.74
C SER A 210 6.24 -10.78 -13.91
N TRP A 211 5.25 -10.84 -13.03
CA TRP A 211 4.96 -11.94 -12.10
C TRP A 211 6.01 -12.19 -11.02
N GLN A 212 6.95 -11.28 -10.85
CA GLN A 212 7.85 -11.29 -9.70
C GLN A 212 7.14 -10.73 -8.45
N THR A 213 7.65 -11.10 -7.29
CA THR A 213 7.17 -10.55 -6.02
C THR A 213 7.82 -9.18 -5.74
N PRO A 214 7.15 -8.30 -4.99
CA PRO A 214 7.75 -7.07 -4.50
C PRO A 214 9.09 -7.28 -3.79
N CYS A 215 9.22 -8.35 -2.99
CA CYS A 215 10.44 -8.68 -2.26
C CYS A 215 11.61 -8.95 -3.21
N GLU A 216 11.43 -9.83 -4.20
CA GLU A 216 12.48 -10.16 -5.19
C GLU A 216 12.96 -8.93 -5.98
N VAL A 217 12.03 -8.03 -6.34
CA VAL A 217 12.38 -6.79 -7.06
C VAL A 217 13.10 -5.81 -6.13
N TYR A 218 12.64 -5.68 -4.88
CA TYR A 218 13.24 -4.78 -3.89
C TYR A 218 14.67 -5.19 -3.53
N GLU A 219 14.91 -6.47 -3.27
CA GLU A 219 16.24 -7.00 -2.95
C GLU A 219 17.26 -6.71 -4.06
N ARG A 220 16.85 -6.82 -5.33
CA ARG A 220 17.73 -6.44 -6.46
C ARG A 220 18.02 -4.94 -6.47
N CYS A 221 17.06 -4.07 -6.20
CA CYS A 221 17.28 -2.64 -6.11
C CYS A 221 18.23 -2.26 -4.96
N CYS A 222 18.19 -2.98 -3.84
CA CYS A 222 19.10 -2.77 -2.71
C CYS A 222 20.51 -3.28 -2.98
N ASN A 223 20.65 -4.41 -3.71
CA ASN A 223 21.93 -5.06 -3.99
C ASN A 223 22.65 -4.46 -5.21
N SER A 224 22.04 -3.56 -5.95
CA SER A 224 22.62 -2.85 -7.11
C SER A 224 23.45 -1.62 -6.69
N ARG A 225 24.09 -1.68 -5.51
CA ARG A 225 24.99 -0.65 -4.98
C ARG A 225 26.43 -0.92 -5.39
#